data_8869dbe843aafade93a048109b3ecc0c
#
_entry.id   8869dbe843aafade93a048109b3ecc0c
#
_cell.length_a   1.000
_cell.length_b   1.000
_cell.length_c   1.000
_cell.angle_alpha   90.00
_cell.angle_beta   90.00
_cell.angle_gamma   90.00
#
_symmetry.space_group_name_H-M   'P 1'
#
loop_
_entity.id
_entity.type
_entity.pdbx_description
1 polymer ?
#
loop_
_entity_poly.entity_id
_entity_poly.type
_entity_poly.pdbx_seq_one_letter_code
_entity_poly.pdbx_strand_id
1 'polypeptide(L)'
;MTGRLTGKRAFLTAAGAGIGHATALAFAAEGAYVIATDLKPELMADLKAGGVAEVHALDVRSTAAVDALAAQVGPVDILFNCAGFVHHGTVLTTSDEDWDLSFDINAKAMHRTIRAFLPGMLAKGEGSIINISSGASSVRGIPNRYAYGASKAAVVGLTKAVAADYIRQGIRVNSIAPGTIQSPSLDGRSAEQAEKQGKTVEEIRQQFIDRQPMGRLGTAEE
;
A
#
# COMPACT_ATOMS: atom_id res chain seq x y z
N MET A 1 20.87 -20.48 5.91
CA MET A 1 20.72 -19.92 4.54
C MET A 1 20.65 -18.41 4.68
N THR A 2 21.39 -17.67 3.88
CA THR A 2 21.25 -16.21 3.81
C THR A 2 19.89 -15.87 3.22
N GLY A 3 19.15 -14.94 3.82
CA GLY A 3 17.84 -14.54 3.32
C GLY A 3 17.93 -13.95 1.90
N ARG A 4 16.84 -14.04 1.13
CA ARG A 4 16.77 -13.58 -0.27
C ARG A 4 17.01 -12.07 -0.44
N LEU A 5 16.81 -11.28 0.62
CA LEU A 5 16.95 -9.83 0.64
C LEU A 5 18.16 -9.34 1.44
N THR A 6 19.09 -10.26 1.78
CA THR A 6 20.31 -9.90 2.52
C THR A 6 21.07 -8.76 1.82
N GLY A 7 21.38 -7.71 2.56
CA GLY A 7 22.08 -6.52 2.07
C GLY A 7 21.20 -5.53 1.29
N LYS A 8 19.92 -5.81 1.09
CA LYS A 8 18.97 -4.88 0.46
C LYS A 8 18.34 -3.95 1.49
N ARG A 9 18.16 -2.69 1.12
CA ARG A 9 17.42 -1.68 1.90
C ARG A 9 16.01 -1.54 1.34
N ALA A 10 15.00 -1.66 2.18
CA ALA A 10 13.60 -1.59 1.78
C ALA A 10 12.87 -0.49 2.53
N PHE A 11 12.17 0.38 1.80
CA PHE A 11 11.29 1.40 2.37
C PHE A 11 9.83 1.02 2.13
N LEU A 12 9.03 1.04 3.21
CA LEU A 12 7.62 0.63 3.16
C LEU A 12 6.72 1.72 3.73
N THR A 13 5.60 1.97 3.04
CA THR A 13 4.54 2.86 3.55
C THR A 13 3.36 2.07 4.10
N ALA A 14 2.64 2.64 5.07
CA ALA A 14 1.50 2.01 5.76
C ALA A 14 1.86 0.64 6.37
N ALA A 15 2.99 0.60 7.07
CA ALA A 15 3.49 -0.61 7.73
C ALA A 15 2.88 -0.87 9.12
N GLY A 16 1.95 -0.02 9.58
CA GLY A 16 1.32 -0.17 10.89
C GLY A 16 0.29 -1.29 10.97
N ALA A 17 -0.22 -1.81 9.84
CA ALA A 17 -1.24 -2.86 9.84
C ALA A 17 -1.31 -3.64 8.52
N GLY A 18 -1.97 -4.79 8.55
CA GLY A 18 -2.35 -5.58 7.37
C GLY A 18 -1.17 -5.90 6.44
N ILE A 19 -1.34 -5.69 5.14
CA ILE A 19 -0.34 -6.07 4.11
C ILE A 19 1.01 -5.38 4.35
N GLY A 20 1.01 -4.08 4.71
CA GLY A 20 2.25 -3.35 4.95
C GLY A 20 3.04 -3.91 6.13
N HIS A 21 2.34 -4.24 7.22
CA HIS A 21 2.93 -4.82 8.44
C HIS A 21 3.51 -6.22 8.16
N ALA A 22 2.72 -7.12 7.57
CA ALA A 22 3.17 -8.46 7.22
C ALA A 22 4.36 -8.43 6.26
N THR A 23 4.35 -7.52 5.26
CA THR A 23 5.46 -7.34 4.32
C THR A 23 6.73 -6.84 5.03
N ALA A 24 6.61 -5.91 5.99
CA ALA A 24 7.76 -5.42 6.74
C ALA A 24 8.45 -6.54 7.51
N LEU A 25 7.68 -7.39 8.20
CA LEU A 25 8.20 -8.56 8.91
C LEU A 25 8.80 -9.60 7.95
N ALA A 26 8.12 -9.89 6.85
CA ALA A 26 8.62 -10.85 5.85
C ALA A 26 9.93 -10.38 5.20
N PHE A 27 10.07 -9.09 4.89
CA PHE A 27 11.29 -8.54 4.34
C PHE A 27 12.45 -8.58 5.35
N ALA A 28 12.17 -8.28 6.64
CA ALA A 28 13.15 -8.39 7.71
C ALA A 28 13.61 -9.85 7.91
N ALA A 29 12.68 -10.81 7.91
CA ALA A 29 12.99 -12.23 8.00
C ALA A 29 13.87 -12.74 6.83
N GLU A 30 13.74 -12.12 5.64
CA GLU A 30 14.58 -12.40 4.48
C GLU A 30 15.90 -11.63 4.46
N GLY A 31 16.21 -10.91 5.54
CA GLY A 31 17.50 -10.23 5.75
C GLY A 31 17.61 -8.82 5.17
N ALA A 32 16.49 -8.19 4.81
CA ALA A 32 16.50 -6.79 4.38
C ALA A 32 16.70 -5.83 5.56
N TYR A 33 17.36 -4.72 5.31
CA TYR A 33 17.32 -3.54 6.18
C TYR A 33 16.00 -2.79 5.92
N VAL A 34 15.01 -3.03 6.77
CA VAL A 34 13.65 -2.51 6.58
C VAL A 34 13.46 -1.15 7.26
N ILE A 35 12.97 -0.17 6.51
CA ILE A 35 12.56 1.15 6.96
C ILE A 35 11.03 1.20 6.81
N ALA A 36 10.33 1.04 7.92
CA ALA A 36 8.87 0.98 7.98
C ALA A 36 8.29 2.36 8.32
N THR A 37 7.24 2.78 7.61
CA THR A 37 6.57 4.05 7.89
C THR A 37 5.06 3.91 7.97
N ASP A 38 4.45 4.68 8.86
CA ASP A 38 2.99 4.83 8.95
C ASP A 38 2.65 6.24 9.45
N LEU A 39 1.41 6.68 9.22
CA LEU A 39 0.90 7.93 9.80
C LEU A 39 0.87 7.84 11.34
N LYS A 40 0.64 6.64 11.88
CA LYS A 40 0.51 6.32 13.30
C LYS A 40 1.67 5.42 13.75
N PRO A 41 2.79 5.99 14.20
CA PRO A 41 3.97 5.20 14.56
C PRO A 41 3.73 4.22 15.71
N GLU A 42 2.74 4.47 16.58
CA GLU A 42 2.34 3.56 17.66
C GLU A 42 1.87 2.20 17.15
N LEU A 43 1.34 2.11 15.92
CA LEU A 43 0.92 0.85 15.31
C LEU A 43 2.10 -0.04 14.86
N MET A 44 3.31 0.48 14.91
CA MET A 44 4.53 -0.21 14.49
C MET A 44 5.43 -0.60 15.67
N ALA A 45 4.90 -0.57 16.90
CA ALA A 45 5.71 -0.78 18.12
C ALA A 45 6.37 -2.15 18.20
N ASP A 46 5.74 -3.18 17.63
CA ASP A 46 6.22 -4.57 17.61
C ASP A 46 7.21 -4.87 16.46
N LEU A 47 7.23 -4.04 15.42
CA LEU A 47 8.03 -4.29 14.21
C LEU A 47 9.54 -4.38 14.51
N LYS A 48 10.05 -3.61 15.47
CA LYS A 48 11.46 -3.67 15.88
C LYS A 48 11.83 -5.02 16.48
N ALA A 49 10.94 -5.61 17.30
CA ALA A 49 11.12 -6.95 17.83
C ALA A 49 11.09 -8.02 16.72
N GLY A 50 10.38 -7.76 15.62
CA GLY A 50 10.33 -8.57 14.42
C GLY A 50 11.50 -8.36 13.44
N GLY A 51 12.54 -7.59 13.84
CA GLY A 51 13.75 -7.38 13.04
C GLY A 51 13.72 -6.19 12.09
N VAL A 52 12.68 -5.35 12.12
CA VAL A 52 12.63 -4.10 11.35
C VAL A 52 13.64 -3.10 11.91
N ALA A 53 14.50 -2.55 11.04
CA ALA A 53 15.62 -1.72 11.44
C ALA A 53 15.20 -0.31 11.88
N GLU A 54 14.33 0.33 11.12
CA GLU A 54 13.86 1.68 11.38
C GLU A 54 12.34 1.79 11.30
N VAL A 55 11.77 2.65 12.17
CA VAL A 55 10.34 2.98 12.20
C VAL A 55 10.19 4.49 12.24
N HIS A 56 9.41 5.07 11.31
CA HIS A 56 9.19 6.51 11.23
C HIS A 56 7.72 6.85 11.05
N ALA A 57 7.29 7.98 11.64
CA ALA A 57 6.01 8.60 11.31
C ALA A 57 6.10 9.25 9.92
N LEU A 58 5.10 9.01 9.06
CA LEU A 58 5.05 9.64 7.73
C LEU A 58 3.61 9.83 7.26
N ASP A 59 3.24 11.09 7.01
CA ASP A 59 2.07 11.39 6.17
C ASP A 59 2.49 11.42 4.70
N VAL A 60 2.13 10.39 3.96
CA VAL A 60 2.42 10.26 2.53
C VAL A 60 1.75 11.33 1.65
N ARG A 61 0.80 12.10 2.20
CA ARG A 61 0.18 13.23 1.52
C ARG A 61 1.07 14.48 1.54
N SER A 62 2.02 14.55 2.46
CA SER A 62 2.95 15.66 2.55
C SER A 62 4.19 15.41 1.69
N THR A 63 4.29 16.13 0.57
CA THR A 63 5.50 16.09 -0.28
C THR A 63 6.76 16.43 0.50
N ALA A 64 6.71 17.47 1.34
CA ALA A 64 7.86 17.90 2.14
C ALA A 64 8.30 16.85 3.15
N ALA A 65 7.33 16.14 3.81
CA ALA A 65 7.65 15.06 4.75
C ALA A 65 8.29 13.86 4.02
N VAL A 66 7.76 13.49 2.84
CA VAL A 66 8.32 12.40 2.03
C VAL A 66 9.75 12.75 1.57
N ASP A 67 9.96 13.94 1.03
CA ASP A 67 11.27 14.39 0.55
C ASP A 67 12.30 14.47 1.70
N ALA A 68 11.90 15.00 2.87
CA ALA A 68 12.76 15.09 4.05
C ALA A 68 13.16 13.70 4.57
N LEU A 69 12.19 12.78 4.69
CA LEU A 69 12.50 11.43 5.17
C LEU A 69 13.34 10.65 4.15
N ALA A 70 13.08 10.79 2.84
CA ALA A 70 13.89 10.16 1.81
C ALA A 70 15.36 10.66 1.86
N ALA A 71 15.58 11.96 2.09
CA ALA A 71 16.92 12.51 2.28
C ALA A 71 17.61 11.97 3.55
N GLN A 72 16.85 11.81 4.63
CA GLN A 72 17.35 11.29 5.91
C GLN A 72 17.78 9.82 5.81
N VAL A 73 16.94 8.96 5.21
CA VAL A 73 17.19 7.51 5.16
C VAL A 73 18.13 7.12 4.00
N GLY A 74 18.28 8.00 3.02
CA GLY A 74 19.14 7.75 1.87
C GLY A 74 18.60 6.74 0.86
N PRO A 75 19.44 6.28 -0.08
CA PRO A 75 19.02 5.38 -1.15
C PRO A 75 18.51 4.03 -0.66
N VAL A 76 17.51 3.50 -1.35
CA VAL A 76 16.92 2.17 -1.09
C VAL A 76 16.95 1.31 -2.35
N ASP A 77 16.91 -0.01 -2.17
CA ASP A 77 16.83 -1.00 -3.25
C ASP A 77 15.39 -1.36 -3.59
N ILE A 78 14.51 -1.29 -2.57
CA ILE A 78 13.11 -1.70 -2.67
C ILE A 78 12.24 -0.58 -2.12
N LEU A 79 11.23 -0.18 -2.90
CA LEU A 79 10.17 0.73 -2.48
C LEU A 79 8.84 -0.03 -2.52
N PHE A 80 8.20 -0.20 -1.36
CA PHE A 80 6.90 -0.84 -1.22
C PHE A 80 5.83 0.18 -0.84
N ASN A 81 5.02 0.56 -1.81
CA ASN A 81 3.95 1.54 -1.67
C ASN A 81 2.64 0.84 -1.31
N CYS A 82 2.29 0.84 -0.02
CA CYS A 82 1.10 0.18 0.52
C CYS A 82 0.04 1.16 1.03
N ALA A 83 0.38 2.42 1.25
CA ALA A 83 -0.57 3.41 1.74
C ALA A 83 -1.81 3.47 0.84
N GLY A 84 -2.99 3.47 1.46
CA GLY A 84 -4.24 3.47 0.73
C GLY A 84 -5.45 3.78 1.61
N PHE A 85 -6.48 4.31 0.96
CA PHE A 85 -7.76 4.64 1.56
C PHE A 85 -8.90 4.08 0.71
N VAL A 86 -9.90 3.48 1.34
CA VAL A 86 -11.05 2.88 0.66
C VAL A 86 -12.27 3.76 0.86
N HIS A 87 -12.58 4.60 -0.13
CA HIS A 87 -13.85 5.32 -0.16
C HIS A 87 -15.01 4.39 -0.53
N HIS A 88 -16.16 4.61 0.10
CA HIS A 88 -17.41 3.87 -0.14
C HIS A 88 -18.48 4.82 -0.68
N GLY A 89 -18.70 4.79 -1.98
CA GLY A 89 -19.68 5.63 -2.65
C GLY A 89 -19.85 5.30 -4.12
N THR A 90 -20.95 5.78 -4.69
CA THR A 90 -21.25 5.78 -6.13
C THR A 90 -20.84 7.12 -6.75
N VAL A 91 -20.97 7.27 -8.08
CA VAL A 91 -20.75 8.57 -8.73
C VAL A 91 -21.67 9.68 -8.22
N LEU A 92 -22.88 9.32 -7.75
CA LEU A 92 -23.86 10.30 -7.26
C LEU A 92 -23.67 10.66 -5.77
N THR A 93 -22.90 9.88 -5.02
CA THR A 93 -22.71 10.06 -3.58
C THR A 93 -21.26 10.37 -3.17
N THR A 94 -20.36 10.38 -4.13
CA THR A 94 -18.94 10.76 -3.90
C THR A 94 -18.80 12.26 -4.11
N SER A 95 -18.34 12.99 -3.10
CA SER A 95 -18.01 14.40 -3.21
C SER A 95 -16.69 14.63 -3.94
N ASP A 96 -16.41 15.87 -4.36
CA ASP A 96 -15.12 16.22 -4.95
C ASP A 96 -13.98 16.03 -3.94
N GLU A 97 -14.21 16.33 -2.66
CA GLU A 97 -13.26 16.14 -1.58
C GLU A 97 -12.93 14.65 -1.36
N ASP A 98 -13.93 13.77 -1.40
CA ASP A 98 -13.73 12.30 -1.29
C ASP A 98 -12.98 11.74 -2.49
N TRP A 99 -13.27 12.29 -3.68
CA TRP A 99 -12.55 11.96 -4.90
C TRP A 99 -11.09 12.38 -4.79
N ASP A 100 -10.83 13.63 -4.45
CA ASP A 100 -9.48 14.18 -4.31
C ASP A 100 -8.68 13.44 -3.24
N LEU A 101 -9.27 13.17 -2.07
CA LEU A 101 -8.64 12.40 -1.01
C LEU A 101 -8.27 10.98 -1.47
N SER A 102 -9.18 10.33 -2.22
CA SER A 102 -8.92 8.99 -2.76
C SER A 102 -7.73 8.97 -3.72
N PHE A 103 -7.64 9.95 -4.60
CA PHE A 103 -6.51 10.07 -5.54
C PHE A 103 -5.23 10.53 -4.84
N ASP A 104 -5.32 11.43 -3.86
CA ASP A 104 -4.15 11.94 -3.13
C ASP A 104 -3.46 10.83 -2.33
N ILE A 105 -4.24 9.97 -1.63
CA ILE A 105 -3.66 8.87 -0.85
C ILE A 105 -3.30 7.68 -1.75
N ASN A 106 -4.18 7.26 -2.68
CA ASN A 106 -3.98 6.01 -3.39
C ASN A 106 -3.00 6.11 -4.58
N ALA A 107 -2.95 7.25 -5.26
CA ALA A 107 -2.13 7.43 -6.46
C ALA A 107 -1.03 8.48 -6.28
N LYS A 108 -1.37 9.69 -5.82
CA LYS A 108 -0.40 10.78 -5.71
C LYS A 108 0.64 10.55 -4.60
N ALA A 109 0.29 9.84 -3.53
CA ALA A 109 1.27 9.41 -2.53
C ALA A 109 2.36 8.52 -3.16
N MET A 110 1.99 7.58 -4.03
CA MET A 110 2.96 6.74 -4.75
C MET A 110 3.82 7.56 -5.71
N HIS A 111 3.25 8.54 -6.40
CA HIS A 111 4.03 9.48 -7.20
C HIS A 111 5.08 10.21 -6.35
N ARG A 112 4.72 10.69 -5.15
CA ARG A 112 5.66 11.39 -4.25
C ARG A 112 6.80 10.48 -3.82
N THR A 113 6.51 9.28 -3.35
CA THR A 113 7.54 8.33 -2.89
C THR A 113 8.43 7.85 -4.03
N ILE A 114 7.86 7.52 -5.20
CA ILE A 114 8.64 7.13 -6.38
C ILE A 114 9.58 8.27 -6.79
N ARG A 115 9.08 9.49 -6.89
CA ARG A 115 9.90 10.66 -7.24
C ARG A 115 11.06 10.88 -6.26
N ALA A 116 10.83 10.64 -4.97
CA ALA A 116 11.83 10.84 -3.94
C ALA A 116 12.94 9.77 -3.96
N PHE A 117 12.60 8.50 -4.20
CA PHE A 117 13.56 7.39 -4.12
C PHE A 117 14.16 6.96 -5.47
N LEU A 118 13.47 7.19 -6.58
CA LEU A 118 13.91 6.77 -7.91
C LEU A 118 15.30 7.32 -8.30
N PRO A 119 15.67 8.58 -8.02
CA PRO A 119 17.00 9.06 -8.37
C PRO A 119 18.15 8.24 -7.74
N GLY A 120 17.99 7.80 -6.48
CA GLY A 120 18.95 6.93 -5.81
C GLY A 120 19.05 5.54 -6.45
N MET A 121 17.93 4.96 -6.87
CA MET A 121 17.89 3.69 -7.59
C MET A 121 18.57 3.81 -8.97
N LEU A 122 18.30 4.90 -9.70
CA LEU A 122 18.91 5.16 -11.00
C LEU A 122 20.43 5.33 -10.89
N ALA A 123 20.92 6.07 -9.88
CA ALA A 123 22.34 6.24 -9.63
C ALA A 123 23.04 4.90 -9.34
N LYS A 124 22.32 3.94 -8.76
CA LYS A 124 22.79 2.58 -8.48
C LYS A 124 22.67 1.64 -9.69
N GLY A 125 21.81 1.95 -10.66
CA GLY A 125 21.50 1.11 -11.81
C GLY A 125 20.62 -0.10 -11.48
N GLU A 126 20.02 -0.13 -10.31
CA GLU A 126 19.08 -1.19 -9.90
C GLU A 126 18.02 -0.67 -8.92
N GLY A 127 16.80 -1.20 -9.02
CA GLY A 127 15.71 -0.89 -8.09
C GLY A 127 14.49 -1.77 -8.32
N SER A 128 13.70 -1.97 -7.27
CA SER A 128 12.42 -2.67 -7.32
C SER A 128 11.33 -1.86 -6.64
N ILE A 129 10.33 -1.45 -7.40
CA ILE A 129 9.17 -0.69 -6.92
C ILE A 129 7.95 -1.59 -6.98
N ILE A 130 7.22 -1.70 -5.88
CA ILE A 130 6.01 -2.49 -5.74
C ILE A 130 4.89 -1.58 -5.26
N ASN A 131 3.82 -1.47 -6.05
CA ASN A 131 2.68 -0.63 -5.76
C ASN A 131 1.45 -1.50 -5.45
N ILE A 132 0.80 -1.26 -4.31
CA ILE A 132 -0.43 -1.97 -3.97
C ILE A 132 -1.62 -1.29 -4.66
N SER A 133 -2.13 -1.94 -5.72
CA SER A 133 -3.37 -1.62 -6.39
C SER A 133 -4.56 -2.30 -5.68
N SER A 134 -5.50 -2.86 -6.41
CA SER A 134 -6.65 -3.60 -5.89
C SER A 134 -7.30 -4.43 -6.99
N GLY A 135 -7.96 -5.52 -6.64
CA GLY A 135 -8.91 -6.19 -7.54
C GLY A 135 -10.05 -5.26 -7.98
N ALA A 136 -10.45 -4.31 -7.13
CA ALA A 136 -11.37 -3.22 -7.47
C ALA A 136 -10.60 -2.10 -8.19
N SER A 137 -10.21 -2.32 -9.43
CA SER A 137 -9.40 -1.39 -10.25
C SER A 137 -9.65 -1.68 -11.73
N SER A 138 -8.60 -1.71 -12.52
CA SER A 138 -8.65 -2.17 -13.92
C SER A 138 -8.95 -3.67 -14.07
N VAL A 139 -8.95 -4.45 -12.98
CA VAL A 139 -9.27 -5.88 -13.01
C VAL A 139 -10.78 -6.10 -13.05
N ARG A 140 -11.53 -5.47 -12.12
CA ARG A 140 -13.00 -5.53 -12.12
C ARG A 140 -13.63 -4.34 -11.42
N GLY A 141 -14.87 -3.98 -11.82
CA GLY A 141 -15.72 -3.05 -11.07
C GLY A 141 -16.33 -3.71 -9.83
N ILE A 142 -16.41 -2.97 -8.74
CA ILE A 142 -17.09 -3.39 -7.51
C ILE A 142 -18.10 -2.29 -7.13
N PRO A 143 -19.37 -2.61 -6.83
CA PRO A 143 -20.34 -1.62 -6.41
C PRO A 143 -19.86 -0.78 -5.22
N ASN A 144 -20.21 0.50 -5.23
CA ASN A 144 -19.84 1.46 -4.18
C ASN A 144 -18.33 1.61 -3.99
N ARG A 145 -17.54 1.53 -5.09
CA ARG A 145 -16.08 1.76 -5.10
C ARG A 145 -15.68 2.73 -6.21
N TYR A 146 -16.52 3.73 -6.50
CA TYR A 146 -16.32 4.64 -7.63
C TYR A 146 -14.95 5.34 -7.58
N ALA A 147 -14.70 6.22 -6.62
CA ALA A 147 -13.42 6.93 -6.49
C ALA A 147 -12.26 5.97 -6.15
N TYR A 148 -12.51 5.00 -5.26
CA TYR A 148 -11.50 4.01 -4.91
C TYR A 148 -11.05 3.19 -6.11
N GLY A 149 -11.99 2.62 -6.87
CA GLY A 149 -11.68 1.82 -8.06
C GLY A 149 -10.92 2.62 -9.11
N ALA A 150 -11.36 3.86 -9.39
CA ALA A 150 -10.70 4.76 -10.31
C ALA A 150 -9.25 5.08 -9.86
N SER A 151 -9.04 5.42 -8.59
CA SER A 151 -7.71 5.71 -8.05
C SER A 151 -6.78 4.49 -8.07
N LYS A 152 -7.30 3.28 -7.82
CA LYS A 152 -6.52 2.04 -7.89
C LYS A 152 -6.22 1.59 -9.33
N ALA A 153 -7.08 1.93 -10.29
CA ALA A 153 -6.78 1.78 -11.71
C ALA A 153 -5.64 2.73 -12.16
N ALA A 154 -5.64 3.96 -11.64
CA ALA A 154 -4.54 4.91 -11.89
C ALA A 154 -3.19 4.38 -11.39
N VAL A 155 -3.14 3.63 -10.29
CA VAL A 155 -1.92 2.95 -9.80
C VAL A 155 -1.37 1.97 -10.84
N VAL A 156 -2.23 1.22 -11.53
CA VAL A 156 -1.80 0.29 -12.58
C VAL A 156 -1.19 1.06 -13.76
N GLY A 157 -1.83 2.17 -14.16
CA GLY A 157 -1.31 3.06 -15.21
C GLY A 157 0.05 3.66 -14.84
N LEU A 158 0.16 4.23 -13.64
CA LEU A 158 1.40 4.77 -13.08
C LEU A 158 2.52 3.72 -13.07
N THR A 159 2.22 2.49 -12.60
CA THR A 159 3.18 1.38 -12.56
C THR A 159 3.73 1.07 -13.95
N LYS A 160 2.86 0.95 -14.94
CA LYS A 160 3.26 0.69 -16.34
C LYS A 160 4.11 1.81 -16.93
N ALA A 161 3.74 3.07 -16.68
CA ALA A 161 4.45 4.23 -17.18
C ALA A 161 5.89 4.29 -16.62
N VAL A 162 6.03 4.18 -15.28
CA VAL A 162 7.36 4.19 -14.65
C VAL A 162 8.21 2.97 -15.09
N ALA A 163 7.59 1.80 -15.24
CA ALA A 163 8.30 0.63 -15.77
C ALA A 163 8.80 0.86 -17.20
N ALA A 164 7.98 1.43 -18.08
CA ALA A 164 8.36 1.70 -19.46
C ALA A 164 9.51 2.71 -19.55
N ASP A 165 9.48 3.75 -18.72
CA ASP A 165 10.50 4.81 -18.72
C ASP A 165 11.87 4.30 -18.24
N TYR A 166 11.92 3.39 -17.25
CA TYR A 166 13.15 3.10 -16.49
C TYR A 166 13.63 1.63 -16.53
N ILE A 167 12.92 0.70 -17.19
CA ILE A 167 13.33 -0.72 -17.22
C ILE A 167 14.73 -0.92 -17.80
N ARG A 168 15.13 -0.14 -18.81
CA ARG A 168 16.46 -0.23 -19.41
C ARG A 168 17.58 0.31 -18.51
N GLN A 169 17.21 0.99 -17.43
CA GLN A 169 18.11 1.53 -16.41
C GLN A 169 18.13 0.65 -15.16
N GLY A 170 17.62 -0.60 -15.24
CA GLY A 170 17.65 -1.57 -14.16
C GLY A 170 16.52 -1.41 -13.13
N ILE A 171 15.49 -0.59 -13.40
CA ILE A 171 14.37 -0.38 -12.48
C ILE A 171 13.19 -1.26 -12.87
N ARG A 172 12.79 -2.14 -11.97
CA ARG A 172 11.58 -2.95 -12.12
C ARG A 172 10.44 -2.34 -11.33
N VAL A 173 9.27 -2.20 -11.94
CA VAL A 173 8.08 -1.63 -11.30
C VAL A 173 6.90 -2.56 -11.53
N ASN A 174 6.28 -3.02 -10.45
CA ASN A 174 5.16 -3.95 -10.49
C ASN A 174 4.02 -3.46 -9.60
N SER A 175 2.81 -3.93 -9.86
CA SER A 175 1.67 -3.74 -8.96
C SER A 175 1.08 -5.07 -8.54
N ILE A 176 0.64 -5.13 -7.29
CA ILE A 176 -0.15 -6.23 -6.74
C ILE A 176 -1.59 -5.75 -6.64
N ALA A 177 -2.54 -6.58 -7.06
CA ALA A 177 -3.97 -6.28 -7.03
C ALA A 177 -4.69 -7.25 -6.04
N PRO A 178 -4.62 -7.01 -4.73
CA PRO A 178 -5.23 -7.90 -3.74
C PRO A 178 -6.76 -7.97 -3.89
N GLY A 179 -7.33 -9.12 -3.54
CA GLY A 179 -8.74 -9.25 -3.25
C GLY A 179 -9.10 -8.62 -1.90
N THR A 180 -10.11 -9.15 -1.21
CA THR A 180 -10.43 -8.69 0.14
C THR A 180 -9.54 -9.42 1.15
N ILE A 181 -8.69 -8.65 1.83
CA ILE A 181 -7.74 -9.14 2.82
C ILE A 181 -8.25 -8.79 4.22
N GLN A 182 -8.17 -9.76 5.15
CA GLN A 182 -8.44 -9.55 6.56
C GLN A 182 -7.44 -8.54 7.13
N SER A 183 -7.96 -7.48 7.73
CA SER A 183 -7.14 -6.40 8.28
C SER A 183 -7.95 -5.54 9.24
N PRO A 184 -7.33 -4.78 10.16
CA PRO A 184 -8.04 -3.80 10.99
C PRO A 184 -8.85 -2.77 10.18
N SER A 185 -8.38 -2.40 9.00
CA SER A 185 -9.11 -1.53 8.08
C SER A 185 -10.40 -2.18 7.55
N LEU A 186 -10.42 -3.49 7.31
CA LEU A 186 -11.64 -4.20 6.94
C LEU A 186 -12.62 -4.27 8.10
N ASP A 187 -12.13 -4.53 9.31
CA ASP A 187 -12.96 -4.64 10.51
C ASP A 187 -13.65 -3.30 10.80
N GLY A 188 -12.91 -2.19 10.77
CA GLY A 188 -13.48 -0.85 10.92
C GLY A 188 -14.55 -0.53 9.87
N ARG A 189 -14.29 -0.85 8.58
CA ARG A 189 -15.28 -0.66 7.50
C ARG A 189 -16.50 -1.58 7.63
N SER A 190 -16.31 -2.78 8.17
CA SER A 190 -17.42 -3.71 8.41
C SER A 190 -18.34 -3.18 9.51
N ALA A 191 -17.76 -2.64 10.60
CA ALA A 191 -18.53 -2.01 11.67
C ALA A 191 -19.31 -0.78 11.18
N GLU A 192 -18.65 0.12 10.44
CA GLU A 192 -19.31 1.30 9.86
C GLU A 192 -20.45 0.95 8.90
N GLN A 193 -20.26 -0.07 8.05
CA GLN A 193 -21.31 -0.51 7.13
C GLN A 193 -22.45 -1.22 7.85
N ALA A 194 -22.17 -1.96 8.92
CA ALA A 194 -23.18 -2.62 9.75
C ALA A 194 -24.11 -1.56 10.36
N GLU A 195 -23.56 -0.52 10.95
CA GLU A 195 -24.32 0.60 11.51
C GLU A 195 -25.20 1.28 10.44
N LYS A 196 -24.60 1.66 9.29
CA LYS A 196 -25.31 2.33 8.19
C LYS A 196 -26.44 1.49 7.56
N GLN A 197 -26.32 0.16 7.58
CA GLN A 197 -27.29 -0.75 6.95
C GLN A 197 -28.25 -1.40 7.95
N GLY A 198 -28.11 -1.15 9.25
CA GLY A 198 -28.88 -1.80 10.30
C GLY A 198 -28.67 -3.33 10.32
N LYS A 199 -27.47 -3.79 10.05
CA LYS A 199 -27.05 -5.19 10.01
C LYS A 199 -26.03 -5.50 11.08
N THR A 200 -25.77 -6.78 11.32
CA THR A 200 -24.67 -7.21 12.17
C THR A 200 -23.32 -7.10 11.43
N VAL A 201 -22.22 -7.02 12.17
CA VAL A 201 -20.87 -7.03 11.60
C VAL A 201 -20.61 -8.34 10.85
N GLU A 202 -21.13 -9.47 11.37
CA GLU A 202 -21.03 -10.80 10.77
C GLU A 202 -21.73 -10.86 9.41
N GLU A 203 -22.91 -10.28 9.28
CA GLU A 203 -23.63 -10.22 8.00
C GLU A 203 -22.87 -9.40 6.96
N ILE A 204 -22.28 -8.27 7.37
CA ILE A 204 -21.43 -7.47 6.48
C ILE A 204 -20.14 -8.23 6.11
N ARG A 205 -19.53 -8.91 7.08
CA ARG A 205 -18.34 -9.74 6.84
C ARG A 205 -18.63 -10.87 5.85
N GLN A 206 -19.78 -11.53 5.99
CA GLN A 206 -20.22 -12.56 5.05
C GLN A 206 -20.38 -12.01 3.63
N GLN A 207 -20.90 -10.79 3.45
CA GLN A 207 -20.97 -10.15 2.13
C GLN A 207 -19.59 -9.92 1.51
N PHE A 208 -18.54 -9.66 2.31
CA PHE A 208 -17.17 -9.58 1.79
C PHE A 208 -16.62 -10.94 1.39
N ILE A 209 -16.94 -12.00 2.14
CA ILE A 209 -16.53 -13.38 1.84
C ILE A 209 -17.21 -13.85 0.54
N ASP A 210 -18.52 -13.63 0.39
CA ASP A 210 -19.29 -14.07 -0.77
C ASP A 210 -18.78 -13.47 -2.11
N ARG A 211 -18.09 -12.35 -2.04
CA ARG A 211 -17.43 -11.73 -3.22
C ARG A 211 -16.14 -12.43 -3.63
N GLN A 212 -15.60 -13.28 -2.77
CA GLN A 212 -14.34 -13.96 -3.02
C GLN A 212 -14.59 -15.37 -3.60
N PRO A 213 -14.08 -15.69 -4.81
CA PRO A 213 -14.22 -17.04 -5.37
C PRO A 213 -13.65 -18.14 -4.48
N MET A 214 -12.69 -17.79 -3.60
CA MET A 214 -12.10 -18.73 -2.64
C MET A 214 -13.05 -19.12 -1.50
N GLY A 215 -14.20 -18.44 -1.33
CA GLY A 215 -15.10 -18.66 -0.20
C GLY A 215 -14.55 -18.19 1.15
N ARG A 216 -13.48 -17.43 1.17
CA ARG A 216 -12.87 -16.84 2.37
C ARG A 216 -12.17 -15.52 2.04
N LEU A 217 -11.85 -14.76 3.07
CA LEU A 217 -10.92 -13.64 2.95
C LEU A 217 -9.48 -14.14 2.78
N GLY A 218 -8.64 -13.37 2.09
CA GLY A 218 -7.21 -13.59 2.13
C GLY A 218 -6.62 -13.13 3.46
N THR A 219 -5.44 -13.63 3.82
CA THR A 219 -4.66 -13.10 4.94
C THR A 219 -3.59 -12.12 4.45
N ALA A 220 -3.04 -11.32 5.36
CA ALA A 220 -1.97 -10.38 5.00
C ALA A 220 -0.66 -11.11 4.71
N GLU A 221 -0.47 -12.31 5.28
CA GLU A 221 0.70 -13.17 5.14
C GLU A 221 0.73 -13.90 3.79
N GLU A 222 -0.44 -14.16 3.17
CA GLU A 222 -0.55 -14.70 1.80
C GLU A 222 -0.04 -13.69 0.76
#